data_2fee3c5bb6ef87fe411a85272797117c
#
_entry.id   2fee3c5bb6ef87fe411a85272797117c
#
_cell.length_a   1.000
_cell.length_b   1.000
_cell.length_c   1.000
_cell.angle_alpha   90.00
_cell.angle_beta   90.00
_cell.angle_gamma   90.00
#
_symmetry.space_group_name_H-M   'P 1'
#
loop_
_entity.id
_entity.type
_entity.pdbx_description
1 polymer ?
#
loop_
_entity_poly.entity_id
_entity_poly.type
_entity_poly.pdbx_seq_one_letter_code
_entity_poly.pdbx_strand_id
1 'polypeptide(L)'
;MSDRPQKKPSAALGAILIVLLLAAIVLGGLAVWRGYENAKWTRPTTAAAPAAVEQTTEQDNAAEPSVPQIPAQDEPPAPAEPDTVTLMALGDNLIHNTVYWSAETEDGGYDFTPFYEDIKPTVQSYDIACINQETIFVKDHAMLSNYPAFGSPTEVGDALAETGFDVVTCATNHCYDKLDTGILDTCSFWRENHPDVTVLGIHDSEDDANTLRVVEKNNIKIAMLNYTYGLNYSAPEQKWMVDQFSTFDAVAADLDAAKGAADFVIVFAHWGEEGQTEPNQMQTTCAQFLADHGADLIIGGHPHLVQPLTAVTAEDGRTVPVFWSLGNFLSHQDQARNMLGGMADVTIEKDADGIRITHCALKPTVNVILRQGEWYFYRPMLLDDYTDELAAQHRFENCTVDAMWSLFDSITKGKTSLDFT
;
A
#
# COMPACT_ATOMS: atom_id res chain seq x y z
N MET A 1 -39.22 58.86 21.63
CA MET A 1 -38.49 57.58 21.59
C MET A 1 -37.06 57.86 21.26
N SER A 2 -36.17 57.72 22.23
CA SER A 2 -34.78 58.18 22.19
C SER A 2 -33.89 57.03 21.77
N ASP A 3 -33.31 57.11 20.56
CA ASP A 3 -32.28 56.19 20.06
C ASP A 3 -30.97 56.44 20.85
N ARG A 4 -30.52 55.41 21.59
CA ARG A 4 -29.19 55.37 22.17
C ARG A 4 -28.22 54.74 21.15
N PRO A 5 -27.10 55.39 20.79
CA PRO A 5 -26.11 54.76 19.93
C PRO A 5 -25.39 53.64 20.66
N GLN A 6 -25.33 52.43 20.05
CA GLN A 6 -24.48 51.32 20.51
C GLN A 6 -23.00 51.69 20.38
N LYS A 7 -22.25 51.66 21.46
CA LYS A 7 -20.80 51.84 21.46
C LYS A 7 -20.14 50.64 20.80
N LYS A 8 -19.44 50.83 19.68
CA LYS A 8 -18.54 49.84 19.10
C LYS A 8 -17.42 49.51 20.10
N PRO A 9 -17.02 48.20 20.26
CA PRO A 9 -15.91 47.85 21.12
C PRO A 9 -14.63 48.57 20.65
N SER A 10 -13.84 49.07 21.58
CA SER A 10 -12.62 49.83 21.27
C SER A 10 -11.57 48.88 20.65
N ALA A 11 -10.81 49.35 19.67
CA ALA A 11 -9.72 48.58 19.03
C ALA A 11 -8.71 48.05 20.06
N ALA A 12 -8.57 48.69 21.21
CA ALA A 12 -7.74 48.25 22.33
C ALA A 12 -8.26 46.92 22.97
N LEU A 13 -9.59 46.75 23.07
CA LEU A 13 -10.17 45.53 23.62
C LEU A 13 -9.97 44.30 22.69
N GLY A 14 -10.05 44.53 21.37
CA GLY A 14 -9.76 43.52 20.36
C GLY A 14 -8.30 43.05 20.38
N ALA A 15 -7.36 44.00 20.52
CA ALA A 15 -5.93 43.70 20.61
C ALA A 15 -5.58 42.91 21.90
N ILE A 16 -6.19 43.24 23.03
CA ILE A 16 -6.00 42.49 24.30
C ILE A 16 -6.53 41.07 24.18
N LEU A 17 -7.69 40.88 23.56
CA LEU A 17 -8.26 39.52 23.34
C LEU A 17 -7.38 38.63 22.44
N ILE A 18 -6.78 39.22 21.39
CA ILE A 18 -5.85 38.49 20.49
C ILE A 18 -4.59 38.08 21.24
N VAL A 19 -4.00 38.99 22.06
CA VAL A 19 -2.81 38.68 22.86
C VAL A 19 -3.10 37.56 23.90
N LEU A 20 -4.25 37.61 24.53
CA LEU A 20 -4.67 36.56 25.49
C LEU A 20 -4.91 35.20 24.80
N LEU A 21 -5.47 35.21 23.60
CA LEU A 21 -5.66 33.99 22.81
C LEU A 21 -4.32 33.38 22.38
N LEU A 22 -3.39 34.19 21.91
CA LEU A 22 -2.04 33.73 21.55
C LEU A 22 -1.26 33.21 22.77
N ALA A 23 -1.38 33.88 23.94
CA ALA A 23 -0.77 33.39 25.18
C ALA A 23 -1.38 32.06 25.65
N ALA A 24 -2.69 31.84 25.47
CA ALA A 24 -3.34 30.57 25.79
C ALA A 24 -2.88 29.42 24.86
N ILE A 25 -2.68 29.71 23.58
CA ILE A 25 -2.14 28.74 22.61
C ILE A 25 -0.70 28.34 22.96
N VAL A 26 0.16 29.32 23.30
CA VAL A 26 1.56 29.06 23.71
C VAL A 26 1.62 28.27 25.03
N LEU A 27 0.80 28.62 26.02
CA LEU A 27 0.74 27.90 27.29
C LEU A 27 0.17 26.48 27.14
N GLY A 28 -0.82 26.30 26.25
CA GLY A 28 -1.36 25.00 25.90
C GLY A 28 -0.31 24.12 25.22
N GLY A 29 0.43 24.69 24.24
CA GLY A 29 1.55 24.00 23.57
C GLY A 29 2.67 23.60 24.52
N LEU A 30 3.05 24.48 25.46
CA LEU A 30 4.06 24.16 26.49
C LEU A 30 3.60 23.10 27.49
N ALA A 31 2.31 23.04 27.81
CA ALA A 31 1.76 22.00 28.69
C ALA A 31 1.76 20.62 28.02
N VAL A 32 1.43 20.57 26.72
CA VAL A 32 1.49 19.35 25.91
C VAL A 32 2.95 18.90 25.75
N TRP A 33 3.86 19.82 25.45
CA TRP A 33 5.29 19.52 25.34
C TRP A 33 5.92 19.02 26.65
N ARG A 34 5.58 19.61 27.81
CA ARG A 34 6.03 19.10 29.12
C ARG A 34 5.41 17.76 29.50
N GLY A 35 4.18 17.49 29.07
CA GLY A 35 3.55 16.17 29.19
C GLY A 35 4.32 15.09 28.40
N TYR A 36 4.77 15.45 27.21
CA TYR A 36 5.58 14.60 26.36
C TYR A 36 6.95 14.27 26.96
N GLU A 37 7.70 15.24 27.48
CA GLU A 37 9.02 15.00 28.12
C GLU A 37 8.98 14.13 29.37
N ASN A 38 7.85 14.07 30.08
CA ASN A 38 7.71 13.27 31.30
C ASN A 38 7.26 11.83 31.06
N ALA A 39 6.84 11.48 29.82
CA ALA A 39 6.40 10.14 29.42
C ALA A 39 7.50 9.42 28.63
N LYS A 40 8.70 9.24 29.19
CA LYS A 40 9.75 8.44 28.54
C LYS A 40 9.38 6.95 28.63
N TRP A 41 9.11 6.39 27.46
CA TRP A 41 8.77 4.98 27.29
C TRP A 41 9.99 4.07 27.46
N THR A 42 9.83 2.97 28.21
CA THR A 42 10.80 1.88 28.27
C THR A 42 10.28 0.68 27.48
N ARG A 43 10.98 0.33 26.40
CA ARG A 43 10.66 -0.80 25.53
C ARG A 43 10.69 -2.12 26.33
N PRO A 44 9.70 -3.03 26.20
CA PRO A 44 9.83 -4.40 26.69
C PRO A 44 10.88 -5.14 25.84
N THR A 45 11.85 -5.76 26.46
CA THR A 45 12.81 -6.64 25.79
C THR A 45 12.11 -7.89 25.30
N THR A 46 12.14 -8.14 23.98
CA THR A 46 11.65 -9.36 23.36
C THR A 46 12.39 -10.58 23.90
N ALA A 47 11.65 -11.57 24.37
CA ALA A 47 12.20 -12.87 24.76
C ALA A 47 12.60 -13.63 23.48
N ALA A 48 13.85 -14.12 23.45
CA ALA A 48 14.41 -14.86 22.33
C ALA A 48 13.63 -16.15 22.05
N ALA A 49 13.34 -16.41 20.77
CA ALA A 49 12.75 -17.65 20.30
C ALA A 49 13.74 -18.84 20.48
N PRO A 50 13.25 -20.06 20.76
CA PRO A 50 14.12 -21.21 20.89
C PRO A 50 14.63 -21.71 19.54
N ALA A 51 15.91 -22.05 19.48
CA ALA A 51 16.63 -22.54 18.33
C ALA A 51 16.05 -23.86 17.76
N ALA A 52 15.94 -23.93 16.44
CA ALA A 52 15.54 -25.12 15.70
C ALA A 52 16.61 -26.21 15.79
N VAL A 53 16.18 -27.47 16.01
CA VAL A 53 17.00 -28.68 16.03
C VAL A 53 17.12 -29.21 14.61
N GLU A 54 18.33 -29.24 14.05
CA GLU A 54 18.64 -29.96 12.81
C GLU A 54 18.53 -31.47 13.01
N GLN A 55 17.70 -32.12 12.20
CA GLN A 55 17.74 -33.57 12.03
C GLN A 55 18.47 -33.95 10.74
N THR A 56 19.62 -34.57 10.88
CA THR A 56 20.35 -35.23 9.80
C THR A 56 19.78 -36.58 9.54
N THR A 57 19.32 -36.87 8.32
CA THR A 57 19.01 -38.22 7.85
C THR A 57 20.11 -38.73 6.95
N GLU A 58 20.79 -39.79 7.37
CA GLU A 58 21.69 -40.60 6.53
C GLU A 58 20.87 -41.45 5.54
N GLN A 59 21.22 -41.39 4.26
CA GLN A 59 20.70 -42.34 3.24
C GLN A 59 21.71 -43.41 2.95
N ASP A 60 21.27 -44.65 3.19
CA ASP A 60 21.96 -45.90 2.81
C ASP A 60 21.79 -46.17 1.30
N ASN A 61 22.90 -46.40 0.61
CA ASN A 61 22.97 -46.76 -0.80
C ASN A 61 22.98 -48.31 -0.90
N ALA A 62 21.91 -48.90 -1.42
CA ALA A 62 21.92 -50.28 -1.88
C ALA A 62 21.80 -50.34 -3.40
N ALA A 63 22.77 -50.97 -4.07
CA ALA A 63 22.82 -51.13 -5.52
C ALA A 63 21.92 -52.31 -5.97
N GLU A 64 21.03 -52.08 -6.95
CA GLU A 64 20.27 -53.11 -7.67
C GLU A 64 20.91 -53.48 -9.03
N PRO A 65 20.68 -54.71 -9.53
CA PRO A 65 21.37 -55.24 -10.73
C PRO A 65 20.74 -54.76 -12.04
N SER A 66 21.60 -54.52 -13.02
CA SER A 66 21.28 -54.01 -14.38
C SER A 66 20.49 -55.05 -15.23
N VAL A 67 19.37 -54.56 -15.78
CA VAL A 67 18.57 -55.25 -16.85
C VAL A 67 18.96 -54.64 -18.22
N PRO A 68 19.04 -55.44 -19.33
CA PRO A 68 19.44 -54.93 -20.65
C PRO A 68 18.41 -53.99 -21.25
N GLN A 69 18.87 -52.77 -21.64
CA GLN A 69 18.04 -51.77 -22.28
C GLN A 69 17.69 -52.13 -23.72
N ILE A 70 16.38 -52.10 -24.02
CA ILE A 70 15.82 -51.97 -25.38
C ILE A 70 16.02 -50.51 -25.82
N PRO A 71 16.42 -50.18 -27.10
CA PRO A 71 16.55 -48.82 -27.55
C PRO A 71 15.20 -48.08 -27.39
N ALA A 72 15.19 -47.04 -26.60
CA ALA A 72 14.05 -46.17 -26.46
C ALA A 72 13.78 -45.45 -27.80
N GLN A 73 12.55 -45.52 -28.27
CA GLN A 73 12.08 -44.54 -29.28
C GLN A 73 12.16 -43.17 -28.66
N ASP A 74 12.71 -42.20 -29.42
CA ASP A 74 12.71 -40.81 -29.03
C ASP A 74 11.25 -40.35 -28.79
N GLU A 75 10.84 -40.32 -27.53
CA GLU A 75 9.64 -39.61 -27.14
C GLU A 75 9.86 -38.09 -27.48
N PRO A 76 8.87 -37.43 -28.09
CA PRO A 76 8.96 -36.00 -28.29
C PRO A 76 9.27 -35.31 -26.94
N PRO A 77 10.13 -34.28 -26.91
CA PRO A 77 10.45 -33.59 -25.66
C PRO A 77 9.14 -33.14 -25.00
N ALA A 78 9.06 -33.35 -23.70
CA ALA A 78 7.94 -32.86 -22.91
C ALA A 78 7.76 -31.36 -23.15
N PRO A 79 6.53 -30.84 -23.24
CA PRO A 79 6.31 -29.40 -23.33
C PRO A 79 7.12 -28.68 -22.24
N ALA A 80 7.77 -27.56 -22.60
CA ALA A 80 8.44 -26.74 -21.62
C ALA A 80 7.40 -26.27 -20.57
N GLU A 81 7.79 -26.30 -19.30
CA GLU A 81 6.94 -25.72 -18.24
C GLU A 81 6.75 -24.22 -18.52
N PRO A 82 5.58 -23.65 -18.23
CA PRO A 82 5.34 -22.21 -18.44
C PRO A 82 6.23 -21.38 -17.50
N ASP A 83 6.66 -20.22 -17.98
CA ASP A 83 7.23 -19.17 -17.14
C ASP A 83 6.12 -18.63 -16.22
N THR A 84 6.38 -18.55 -14.93
CA THR A 84 5.37 -18.19 -13.93
C THR A 84 5.87 -17.05 -13.04
N VAL A 85 5.02 -16.07 -12.77
CA VAL A 85 5.25 -15.00 -11.79
C VAL A 85 4.09 -14.95 -10.82
N THR A 86 4.42 -15.02 -9.53
CA THR A 86 3.49 -14.76 -8.43
C THR A 86 3.61 -13.30 -8.01
N LEU A 87 2.49 -12.59 -7.93
CA LEU A 87 2.42 -11.19 -7.54
C LEU A 87 1.44 -10.99 -6.40
N MET A 88 1.85 -10.23 -5.39
CA MET A 88 0.95 -9.72 -4.37
C MET A 88 0.92 -8.18 -4.35
N ALA A 89 -0.20 -7.61 -3.92
CA ALA A 89 -0.29 -6.19 -3.62
C ALA A 89 -1.09 -5.93 -2.34
N LEU A 90 -0.59 -5.00 -1.52
CA LEU A 90 -1.26 -4.52 -0.31
C LEU A 90 -1.82 -3.11 -0.52
N GLY A 91 -2.86 -2.79 0.26
CA GLY A 91 -3.54 -1.50 0.21
C GLY A 91 -2.77 -0.35 0.86
N ASP A 92 -3.52 0.61 1.38
CA ASP A 92 -3.04 1.92 1.79
C ASP A 92 -2.15 1.84 3.04
N ASN A 93 -0.86 2.18 2.88
CA ASN A 93 0.10 2.41 3.96
C ASN A 93 0.04 3.90 4.33
N LEU A 94 -0.85 4.22 5.27
CA LEU A 94 -1.24 5.58 5.64
C LEU A 94 -0.63 5.95 7.01
N ILE A 95 0.49 6.66 7.01
CA ILE A 95 1.29 6.92 8.20
C ILE A 95 0.78 8.14 8.96
N HIS A 96 -0.12 7.90 9.90
CA HIS A 96 -0.60 8.91 10.85
C HIS A 96 0.48 9.26 11.89
N ASN A 97 0.30 10.38 12.57
CA ASN A 97 1.21 10.80 13.65
C ASN A 97 1.36 9.73 14.75
N THR A 98 0.28 9.08 15.14
CA THR A 98 0.30 7.99 16.13
C THR A 98 1.11 6.79 15.67
N VAL A 99 1.21 6.55 14.33
CA VAL A 99 2.02 5.48 13.77
C VAL A 99 3.51 5.83 13.92
N TYR A 100 3.95 7.02 13.44
CA TYR A 100 5.37 7.36 13.57
C TYR A 100 5.80 7.65 15.01
N TRP A 101 4.92 8.18 15.89
CA TRP A 101 5.24 8.29 17.31
C TRP A 101 5.48 6.93 17.99
N SER A 102 4.75 5.89 17.54
CA SER A 102 4.95 4.52 18.06
C SER A 102 6.24 3.86 17.53
N ALA A 103 6.81 4.39 16.47
CA ALA A 103 8.06 3.94 15.89
C ALA A 103 9.28 4.73 16.37
N GLU A 104 9.09 5.80 17.19
CA GLU A 104 10.17 6.65 17.67
C GLU A 104 11.16 5.85 18.54
N THR A 105 12.44 6.02 18.28
CA THR A 105 13.53 5.37 19.01
C THR A 105 14.12 6.29 20.08
N GLU A 106 14.89 5.74 21.03
CA GLU A 106 15.47 6.50 22.14
C GLU A 106 16.45 7.60 21.68
N ASP A 107 17.04 7.47 20.50
CA ASP A 107 17.99 8.43 19.90
C ASP A 107 17.29 9.48 19.02
N GLY A 108 15.96 9.43 18.94
CA GLY A 108 15.13 10.39 18.21
C GLY A 108 14.97 10.11 16.71
N GLY A 109 15.35 8.90 16.26
CA GLY A 109 14.99 8.36 14.94
C GLY A 109 13.70 7.57 14.97
N TYR A 110 13.45 6.77 13.92
CA TYR A 110 12.26 5.92 13.81
C TYR A 110 12.66 4.50 13.37
N ASP A 111 11.93 3.49 13.87
CA ASP A 111 12.08 2.09 13.47
C ASP A 111 10.68 1.50 13.23
N PHE A 112 10.33 1.32 11.96
CA PHE A 112 9.07 0.74 11.53
C PHE A 112 9.16 -0.78 11.27
N THR A 113 10.35 -1.36 11.28
CA THR A 113 10.57 -2.79 11.00
C THR A 113 9.63 -3.70 11.83
N PRO A 114 9.43 -3.46 13.15
CA PRO A 114 8.56 -4.30 13.94
C PRO A 114 7.09 -4.31 13.51
N PHE A 115 6.64 -3.29 12.77
CA PHE A 115 5.24 -3.23 12.32
C PHE A 115 4.97 -4.16 11.14
N TYR A 116 6.01 -4.53 10.37
CA TYR A 116 5.89 -5.37 9.19
C TYR A 116 6.34 -6.82 9.41
N GLU A 117 6.76 -7.19 10.64
CA GLU A 117 7.28 -8.53 10.93
C GLU A 117 6.28 -9.66 10.64
N ASP A 118 4.99 -9.46 10.93
CA ASP A 118 3.97 -10.48 10.73
C ASP A 118 3.66 -10.72 9.26
N ILE A 119 3.75 -9.72 8.40
CA ILE A 119 3.48 -9.84 6.96
C ILE A 119 4.74 -10.20 6.16
N LYS A 120 5.94 -9.97 6.69
CA LYS A 120 7.23 -10.18 6.01
C LYS A 120 7.37 -11.57 5.38
N PRO A 121 7.04 -12.70 6.05
CA PRO A 121 7.12 -14.01 5.43
C PRO A 121 6.23 -14.16 4.20
N THR A 122 5.03 -13.56 4.24
CA THR A 122 4.10 -13.55 3.09
C THR A 122 4.68 -12.73 1.95
N VAL A 123 5.15 -11.50 2.20
CA VAL A 123 5.76 -10.62 1.20
C VAL A 123 6.92 -11.34 0.49
N GLN A 124 7.82 -11.97 1.25
CA GLN A 124 9.00 -12.66 0.72
C GLN A 124 8.70 -13.99 0.01
N SER A 125 7.46 -14.47 0.05
CA SER A 125 7.05 -15.71 -0.65
C SER A 125 6.58 -15.47 -2.08
N TYR A 126 6.40 -14.21 -2.50
CA TYR A 126 6.01 -13.83 -3.85
C TYR A 126 7.20 -13.38 -4.68
N ASP A 127 7.10 -13.55 -6.00
CA ASP A 127 8.13 -13.06 -6.95
C ASP A 127 8.15 -11.54 -7.05
N ILE A 128 6.97 -10.90 -6.91
CA ILE A 128 6.79 -9.45 -6.93
C ILE A 128 5.81 -9.06 -5.83
N ALA A 129 6.26 -8.21 -4.91
CA ALA A 129 5.45 -7.66 -3.84
C ALA A 129 5.27 -6.16 -3.99
N CYS A 130 4.00 -5.70 -3.99
CA CYS A 130 3.62 -4.30 -4.18
C CYS A 130 2.91 -3.73 -2.94
N ILE A 131 3.08 -2.43 -2.68
CA ILE A 131 2.35 -1.72 -1.62
C ILE A 131 2.01 -0.29 -2.05
N ASN A 132 0.84 0.21 -1.63
CA ASN A 132 0.49 1.61 -1.81
C ASN A 132 1.01 2.46 -0.65
N GLN A 133 2.11 3.21 -0.84
CA GLN A 133 2.60 4.19 0.12
C GLN A 133 1.81 5.49 -0.06
N GLU A 134 0.77 5.66 0.74
CA GLU A 134 -0.18 6.76 0.51
C GLU A 134 0.37 8.11 0.94
N THR A 135 1.12 8.16 2.04
CA THR A 135 1.67 9.41 2.59
C THR A 135 3.08 9.69 2.09
N ILE A 136 3.30 10.93 1.64
CA ILE A 136 4.58 11.37 1.09
C ILE A 136 5.69 11.42 2.17
N PHE A 137 6.93 11.11 1.79
CA PHE A 137 8.08 11.19 2.70
C PHE A 137 8.66 12.60 2.78
N VAL A 138 9.31 12.87 3.91
CA VAL A 138 10.13 14.07 4.14
C VAL A 138 11.45 13.68 4.80
N LYS A 139 12.57 14.21 4.30
CA LYS A 139 13.91 13.97 4.87
C LYS A 139 14.14 14.78 6.16
N ASP A 140 13.52 15.96 6.27
CA ASP A 140 13.57 16.79 7.48
C ASP A 140 12.43 16.41 8.42
N HIS A 141 12.74 15.79 9.55
CA HIS A 141 11.78 15.41 10.58
C HIS A 141 10.99 16.62 11.15
N ALA A 142 11.48 17.85 10.99
CA ALA A 142 10.70 19.05 11.34
C ALA A 142 9.46 19.25 10.43
N MET A 143 9.41 18.59 9.29
CA MET A 143 8.29 18.64 8.35
C MET A 143 7.26 17.51 8.57
N LEU A 144 7.51 16.59 9.52
CA LEU A 144 6.56 15.52 9.87
C LEU A 144 5.22 16.11 10.30
N SER A 145 4.14 15.54 9.80
CA SER A 145 2.79 15.99 10.15
C SER A 145 1.74 14.93 9.84
N ASN A 146 0.57 15.12 10.43
CA ASN A 146 -0.61 14.29 10.30
C ASN A 146 -1.65 14.91 9.36
N TYR A 147 -2.80 14.24 9.24
CA TYR A 147 -3.98 14.77 8.54
C TYR A 147 -4.23 16.25 8.92
N PRO A 148 -4.59 17.13 7.96
CA PRO A 148 -4.90 16.81 6.57
C PRO A 148 -3.71 16.86 5.59
N ALA A 149 -2.50 17.24 6.02
CA ALA A 149 -1.32 17.38 5.17
C ALA A 149 -0.19 16.51 5.70
N PHE A 150 -0.19 15.25 5.30
CA PHE A 150 0.78 14.26 5.76
C PHE A 150 2.22 14.57 5.34
N GLY A 151 3.15 14.22 6.24
CA GLY A 151 4.57 14.11 5.96
C GLY A 151 5.09 12.99 6.83
N SER A 152 5.62 11.93 6.22
CA SER A 152 6.08 10.72 6.88
C SER A 152 7.60 10.64 6.89
N PRO A 153 8.23 10.06 7.91
CA PRO A 153 9.67 9.87 7.93
C PRO A 153 10.10 8.84 6.88
N THR A 154 11.30 9.02 6.31
CA THR A 154 11.87 8.15 5.27
C THR A 154 12.12 6.73 5.76
N GLU A 155 12.27 6.52 7.07
CA GLU A 155 12.50 5.24 7.72
C GLU A 155 11.33 4.25 7.52
N VAL A 156 10.13 4.74 7.13
CA VAL A 156 9.06 3.88 6.61
C VAL A 156 9.53 3.15 5.35
N GLY A 157 10.19 3.87 4.44
CA GLY A 157 10.72 3.28 3.20
C GLY A 157 11.81 2.26 3.46
N ASP A 158 12.69 2.51 4.44
CA ASP A 158 13.70 1.52 4.86
C ASP A 158 13.04 0.23 5.34
N ALA A 159 11.98 0.32 6.16
CA ALA A 159 11.24 -0.84 6.66
C ALA A 159 10.49 -1.58 5.54
N LEU A 160 9.92 -0.86 4.55
CA LEU A 160 9.26 -1.48 3.39
C LEU A 160 10.27 -2.26 2.53
N ALA A 161 11.45 -1.69 2.25
CA ALA A 161 12.51 -2.35 1.49
C ALA A 161 13.05 -3.59 2.25
N GLU A 162 13.28 -3.48 3.58
CA GLU A 162 13.72 -4.61 4.41
C GLU A 162 12.67 -5.71 4.49
N THR A 163 11.38 -5.37 4.45
CA THR A 163 10.28 -6.33 4.41
C THR A 163 10.31 -7.15 3.13
N GLY A 164 10.76 -6.56 2.01
CA GLY A 164 10.91 -7.22 0.71
C GLY A 164 9.92 -6.73 -0.34
N PHE A 165 9.37 -5.51 -0.20
CA PHE A 165 8.56 -4.92 -1.26
C PHE A 165 9.42 -4.49 -2.43
N ASP A 166 9.05 -4.96 -3.63
CA ASP A 166 9.74 -4.65 -4.90
C ASP A 166 9.18 -3.40 -5.58
N VAL A 167 7.89 -3.09 -5.33
CA VAL A 167 7.16 -2.01 -6.00
C VAL A 167 6.38 -1.19 -4.99
N VAL A 168 6.55 0.13 -5.05
CA VAL A 168 5.86 1.10 -4.20
C VAL A 168 5.08 2.07 -5.08
N THR A 169 3.76 2.09 -4.94
CA THR A 169 2.89 3.05 -5.64
C THR A 169 2.73 4.30 -4.80
N CYS A 170 2.90 5.47 -5.40
CA CYS A 170 2.92 6.75 -4.71
C CYS A 170 1.98 7.81 -5.32
N ALA A 171 1.35 7.57 -6.49
CA ALA A 171 0.34 8.49 -7.01
C ALA A 171 -0.95 8.36 -6.19
N THR A 172 -1.09 9.20 -5.18
CA THR A 172 -2.22 9.25 -4.25
C THR A 172 -2.71 10.70 -4.10
N ASN A 173 -3.87 10.90 -3.44
CA ASN A 173 -4.34 12.25 -3.10
C ASN A 173 -3.43 12.97 -2.08
N HIS A 174 -2.60 12.21 -1.33
CA HIS A 174 -1.65 12.71 -0.33
C HIS A 174 -0.20 12.84 -0.81
N CYS A 175 0.11 12.45 -2.05
CA CYS A 175 1.48 12.49 -2.55
C CYS A 175 2.05 13.90 -2.72
N TYR A 176 1.21 14.93 -2.74
CA TYR A 176 1.63 16.33 -2.89
C TYR A 176 1.38 17.18 -1.61
N ASP A 177 1.14 16.55 -0.48
CA ASP A 177 0.88 17.23 0.81
C ASP A 177 2.07 18.06 1.30
N LYS A 178 3.28 17.79 0.83
CA LYS A 178 4.52 18.54 1.09
C LYS A 178 5.05 19.28 -0.13
N LEU A 179 4.18 19.49 -1.11
CA LEU A 179 4.50 20.18 -2.36
C LEU A 179 5.71 19.52 -3.08
N ASP A 180 6.42 20.24 -3.90
CA ASP A 180 7.60 19.75 -4.64
C ASP A 180 8.63 19.10 -3.71
N THR A 181 8.81 19.64 -2.49
CA THR A 181 9.78 19.10 -1.53
C THR A 181 9.48 17.63 -1.18
N GLY A 182 8.22 17.28 -0.91
CA GLY A 182 7.86 15.91 -0.59
C GLY A 182 8.11 14.95 -1.76
N ILE A 183 7.75 15.33 -2.98
CA ILE A 183 8.03 14.53 -4.19
C ILE A 183 9.55 14.32 -4.34
N LEU A 184 10.33 15.41 -4.29
CA LEU A 184 11.79 15.34 -4.47
C LEU A 184 12.48 14.54 -3.36
N ASP A 185 12.06 14.72 -2.10
CA ASP A 185 12.56 13.95 -0.96
C ASP A 185 12.28 12.44 -1.14
N THR A 186 11.04 12.09 -1.51
CA THR A 186 10.62 10.70 -1.71
C THR A 186 11.38 10.05 -2.87
N CYS A 187 11.42 10.69 -4.05
CA CYS A 187 12.13 10.15 -5.21
C CYS A 187 13.63 10.00 -4.95
N SER A 188 14.26 11.02 -4.33
CA SER A 188 15.70 10.93 -4.03
C SER A 188 16.01 9.91 -2.94
N PHE A 189 15.13 9.75 -1.92
CA PHE A 189 15.27 8.71 -0.91
C PHE A 189 15.33 7.31 -1.54
N TRP A 190 14.34 6.95 -2.36
CA TRP A 190 14.29 5.64 -2.99
C TRP A 190 15.49 5.38 -3.91
N ARG A 191 15.83 6.35 -4.75
CA ARG A 191 16.95 6.22 -5.69
C ARG A 191 18.30 6.09 -4.98
N GLU A 192 18.51 6.80 -3.87
CA GLU A 192 19.78 6.82 -3.16
C GLU A 192 19.97 5.63 -2.23
N ASN A 193 18.90 5.19 -1.56
CA ASN A 193 18.98 4.18 -0.50
C ASN A 193 18.49 2.80 -0.97
N HIS A 194 17.48 2.73 -1.85
CA HIS A 194 16.87 1.48 -2.29
C HIS A 194 16.62 1.48 -3.81
N PRO A 195 17.69 1.55 -4.64
CA PRO A 195 17.59 1.66 -6.09
C PRO A 195 16.92 0.43 -6.77
N ASP A 196 16.84 -0.70 -6.06
CA ASP A 196 16.19 -1.92 -6.55
C ASP A 196 14.66 -1.88 -6.37
N VAL A 197 14.13 -0.93 -5.60
CA VAL A 197 12.67 -0.74 -5.43
C VAL A 197 12.13 0.13 -6.57
N THR A 198 11.12 -0.37 -7.25
CA THR A 198 10.43 0.37 -8.31
C THR A 198 9.39 1.32 -7.72
N VAL A 199 9.57 2.62 -7.94
CA VAL A 199 8.61 3.67 -7.51
C VAL A 199 7.75 4.09 -8.67
N LEU A 200 6.42 4.17 -8.45
CA LEU A 200 5.43 4.48 -9.46
C LEU A 200 4.65 5.75 -9.10
N GLY A 201 4.30 6.54 -10.10
CA GLY A 201 3.29 7.58 -10.04
C GLY A 201 3.75 8.96 -9.55
N ILE A 202 5.00 9.09 -9.09
CA ILE A 202 5.64 10.38 -8.76
C ILE A 202 7.02 10.46 -9.39
N HIS A 203 7.45 11.69 -9.76
CA HIS A 203 8.65 11.90 -10.55
C HIS A 203 9.42 13.14 -10.10
N ASP A 204 10.76 13.10 -10.18
CA ASP A 204 11.63 14.24 -9.87
C ASP A 204 12.13 15.00 -11.09
N SER A 205 11.86 14.49 -12.28
CA SER A 205 12.20 15.12 -13.55
C SER A 205 11.23 14.68 -14.67
N GLU A 206 11.17 15.45 -15.74
CA GLU A 206 10.38 15.11 -16.94
C GLU A 206 10.92 13.86 -17.65
N ASP A 207 12.25 13.65 -17.63
CA ASP A 207 12.88 12.44 -18.16
C ASP A 207 12.47 11.20 -17.33
N ASP A 208 12.38 11.34 -16.02
CA ASP A 208 11.91 10.28 -15.12
C ASP A 208 10.44 9.94 -15.37
N ALA A 209 9.58 10.96 -15.53
CA ALA A 209 8.16 10.78 -15.86
C ALA A 209 7.92 10.09 -17.21
N ASN A 210 8.79 10.34 -18.19
CA ASN A 210 8.75 9.70 -19.52
C ASN A 210 9.37 8.29 -19.52
N THR A 211 9.89 7.82 -18.39
CA THR A 211 10.53 6.51 -18.29
C THR A 211 9.55 5.45 -17.81
N LEU A 212 9.10 4.60 -18.73
CA LEU A 212 8.20 3.49 -18.39
C LEU A 212 8.86 2.53 -17.41
N ARG A 213 8.15 2.16 -16.35
CA ARG A 213 8.60 1.17 -15.37
C ARG A 213 8.20 -0.23 -15.84
N VAL A 214 9.20 -1.05 -16.10
CA VAL A 214 9.03 -2.46 -16.48
C VAL A 214 9.83 -3.34 -15.52
N VAL A 215 9.13 -4.21 -14.80
CA VAL A 215 9.73 -5.24 -13.95
C VAL A 215 9.83 -6.53 -14.77
N GLU A 216 11.03 -7.10 -14.86
CA GLU A 216 11.23 -8.39 -15.52
C GLU A 216 11.52 -9.46 -14.46
N LYS A 217 10.68 -10.49 -14.44
CA LYS A 217 10.81 -11.62 -13.52
C LYS A 217 10.45 -12.91 -14.26
N ASN A 218 11.28 -13.94 -14.09
CA ASN A 218 11.03 -15.28 -14.69
C ASN A 218 10.67 -15.20 -16.17
N ASN A 219 11.41 -14.41 -16.98
CA ASN A 219 11.21 -14.17 -18.42
C ASN A 219 9.86 -13.49 -18.80
N ILE A 220 9.14 -12.94 -17.82
CA ILE A 220 7.93 -12.16 -18.04
C ILE A 220 8.24 -10.69 -17.77
N LYS A 221 7.98 -9.82 -18.76
CA LYS A 221 8.07 -8.37 -18.64
C LYS A 221 6.71 -7.81 -18.28
N ILE A 222 6.64 -7.11 -17.14
CA ILE A 222 5.43 -6.51 -16.62
C ILE A 222 5.61 -5.00 -16.57
N ALA A 223 4.87 -4.26 -17.40
CA ALA A 223 4.79 -2.81 -17.30
C ALA A 223 3.83 -2.44 -16.17
N MET A 224 4.22 -1.47 -15.35
CA MET A 224 3.44 -1.04 -14.19
C MET A 224 3.23 0.47 -14.26
N LEU A 225 1.97 0.89 -14.16
CA LEU A 225 1.52 2.27 -14.16
C LEU A 225 0.75 2.55 -12.87
N ASN A 226 0.82 3.79 -12.37
CA ASN A 226 0.08 4.19 -11.19
C ASN A 226 -0.49 5.60 -11.37
N TYR A 227 -1.80 5.77 -11.15
CA TYR A 227 -2.48 7.05 -11.31
C TYR A 227 -3.36 7.37 -10.10
N THR A 228 -3.46 8.67 -9.75
CA THR A 228 -4.43 9.16 -8.78
C THR A 228 -5.57 9.94 -9.46
N TYR A 229 -6.76 9.90 -8.84
CA TYR A 229 -7.91 10.70 -9.28
C TYR A 229 -7.70 12.21 -9.10
N GLY A 230 -6.80 12.62 -8.21
CA GLY A 230 -6.54 14.01 -7.89
C GLY A 230 -5.68 14.20 -6.66
N LEU A 231 -5.50 15.45 -6.27
CA LEU A 231 -4.67 15.88 -5.14
C LEU A 231 -5.51 16.68 -4.15
N ASN A 232 -5.23 16.57 -2.85
CA ASN A 232 -5.96 17.29 -1.80
C ASN A 232 -5.68 18.79 -1.79
N TYR A 233 -4.53 19.19 -2.33
CA TYR A 233 -4.11 20.59 -2.42
C TYR A 233 -3.92 21.02 -3.88
N SER A 234 -3.28 22.16 -4.09
CA SER A 234 -2.96 22.65 -5.44
C SER A 234 -2.10 21.64 -6.19
N ALA A 235 -2.38 21.47 -7.49
CA ALA A 235 -1.53 20.65 -8.35
C ALA A 235 -0.13 21.29 -8.49
N PRO A 236 0.93 20.48 -8.72
CA PRO A 236 2.25 20.99 -9.02
C PRO A 236 2.24 21.85 -10.29
N GLU A 237 3.13 22.85 -10.35
CA GLU A 237 3.32 23.64 -11.57
C GLU A 237 3.81 22.74 -12.71
N GLN A 238 4.70 21.81 -12.40
CA GLN A 238 5.20 20.79 -13.32
C GLN A 238 4.28 19.58 -13.28
N LYS A 239 3.40 19.46 -14.27
CA LYS A 239 2.36 18.43 -14.31
C LYS A 239 2.89 17.00 -14.37
N TRP A 240 4.13 16.82 -14.84
CA TRP A 240 4.79 15.53 -14.91
C TRP A 240 5.20 14.98 -13.53
N MET A 241 5.16 15.80 -12.45
CA MET A 241 5.57 15.35 -11.12
C MET A 241 4.66 14.27 -10.52
N VAL A 242 3.39 14.19 -10.95
CA VAL A 242 2.42 13.22 -10.43
C VAL A 242 1.53 12.71 -11.56
N ASP A 243 1.44 11.40 -11.68
CA ASP A 243 0.56 10.75 -12.64
C ASP A 243 -0.90 10.79 -12.17
N GLN A 244 -1.75 11.41 -12.96
CA GLN A 244 -3.15 11.64 -12.62
C GLN A 244 -4.06 11.22 -13.78
N PHE A 245 -5.28 10.77 -13.45
CA PHE A 245 -6.37 10.60 -14.44
C PHE A 245 -6.85 11.95 -14.99
N SER A 246 -5.93 12.87 -15.31
CA SER A 246 -6.27 14.23 -15.73
C SER A 246 -6.83 14.31 -17.15
N THR A 247 -6.33 13.45 -18.05
CA THR A 247 -6.87 13.26 -19.41
C THR A 247 -6.74 11.80 -19.81
N PHE A 248 -7.78 11.23 -20.39
CA PHE A 248 -7.74 9.87 -20.92
C PHE A 248 -6.78 9.72 -22.09
N ASP A 249 -6.53 10.76 -22.87
CA ASP A 249 -5.59 10.71 -24.00
C ASP A 249 -4.15 10.45 -23.55
N ALA A 250 -3.70 11.05 -22.41
CA ALA A 250 -2.37 10.81 -21.87
C ALA A 250 -2.26 9.36 -21.34
N VAL A 251 -3.25 8.91 -20.56
CA VAL A 251 -3.29 7.54 -20.02
C VAL A 251 -3.31 6.50 -21.15
N ALA A 252 -4.03 6.76 -22.24
CA ALA A 252 -4.03 5.88 -23.42
C ALA A 252 -2.65 5.79 -24.06
N ALA A 253 -1.93 6.91 -24.19
CA ALA A 253 -0.58 6.92 -24.76
C ALA A 253 0.41 6.12 -23.89
N ASP A 254 0.31 6.24 -22.55
CA ASP A 254 1.13 5.46 -21.62
C ASP A 254 0.83 3.96 -21.72
N LEU A 255 -0.45 3.57 -21.82
CA LEU A 255 -0.87 2.18 -22.02
C LEU A 255 -0.40 1.63 -23.35
N ASP A 256 -0.45 2.42 -24.43
CA ASP A 256 0.09 2.00 -25.74
C ASP A 256 1.61 1.78 -25.69
N ALA A 257 2.33 2.64 -24.96
CA ALA A 257 3.77 2.47 -24.73
C ALA A 257 4.05 1.21 -23.89
N ALA A 258 3.26 0.98 -22.83
CA ALA A 258 3.37 -0.19 -21.97
C ALA A 258 3.16 -1.51 -22.73
N LYS A 259 2.11 -1.60 -23.54
CA LYS A 259 1.84 -2.76 -24.43
C LYS A 259 2.94 -3.01 -25.46
N GLY A 260 3.60 -1.94 -25.92
CA GLY A 260 4.72 -2.05 -26.86
C GLY A 260 6.03 -2.55 -26.21
N ALA A 261 6.16 -2.43 -24.90
CA ALA A 261 7.39 -2.70 -24.15
C ALA A 261 7.36 -3.95 -23.27
N ALA A 262 6.17 -4.45 -22.92
CA ALA A 262 5.99 -5.53 -21.95
C ALA A 262 5.04 -6.63 -22.46
N ASP A 263 5.10 -7.78 -21.78
CA ASP A 263 4.22 -8.91 -22.04
C ASP A 263 2.87 -8.74 -21.31
N PHE A 264 2.85 -8.01 -20.18
CA PHE A 264 1.70 -7.84 -19.30
C PHE A 264 1.66 -6.42 -18.73
N VAL A 265 0.48 -5.83 -18.56
CA VAL A 265 0.31 -4.45 -18.09
C VAL A 265 -0.56 -4.42 -16.84
N ILE A 266 0.00 -3.88 -15.76
CA ILE A 266 -0.71 -3.65 -14.49
C ILE A 266 -0.91 -2.15 -14.29
N VAL A 267 -2.14 -1.76 -13.93
CA VAL A 267 -2.44 -0.38 -13.53
C VAL A 267 -2.87 -0.35 -12.06
N PHE A 268 -2.13 0.41 -11.27
CA PHE A 268 -2.52 0.77 -9.91
C PHE A 268 -3.32 2.08 -9.96
N ALA A 269 -4.49 2.09 -9.34
CA ALA A 269 -5.43 3.19 -9.43
C ALA A 269 -5.86 3.68 -8.04
N HIS A 270 -5.45 4.88 -7.68
CA HIS A 270 -5.87 5.54 -6.45
C HIS A 270 -7.11 6.39 -6.74
N TRP A 271 -8.32 5.87 -6.43
CA TRP A 271 -9.58 6.37 -6.95
C TRP A 271 -10.79 6.09 -6.05
N GLY A 272 -11.95 6.62 -6.43
CA GLY A 272 -13.21 6.33 -5.76
C GLY A 272 -13.60 7.39 -4.73
N GLU A 273 -14.31 6.96 -3.70
CA GLU A 273 -14.81 7.81 -2.62
C GLU A 273 -14.54 7.13 -1.27
N GLU A 274 -13.96 7.88 -0.33
CA GLU A 274 -13.64 7.37 0.99
C GLU A 274 -14.87 6.80 1.71
N GLY A 275 -14.67 5.68 2.39
CA GLY A 275 -15.69 5.03 3.22
C GLY A 275 -16.76 4.25 2.45
N GLN A 276 -16.62 4.07 1.13
CA GLN A 276 -17.54 3.28 0.30
C GLN A 276 -17.01 1.85 0.11
N THR A 277 -17.89 0.85 0.22
CA THR A 277 -17.60 -0.56 0.00
C THR A 277 -17.96 -1.08 -1.38
N GLU A 278 -18.57 -0.25 -2.21
CA GLU A 278 -18.91 -0.55 -3.61
C GLU A 278 -18.28 0.50 -4.52
N PRO A 279 -17.82 0.12 -5.72
CA PRO A 279 -17.21 1.07 -6.65
C PRO A 279 -18.22 2.08 -7.17
N ASN A 280 -17.80 3.32 -7.32
CA ASN A 280 -18.60 4.38 -7.88
C ASN A 280 -18.50 4.47 -9.43
N GLN A 281 -19.27 5.39 -10.03
CA GLN A 281 -19.32 5.55 -11.49
C GLN A 281 -17.96 5.97 -12.08
N MET A 282 -17.16 6.76 -11.37
CA MET A 282 -15.84 7.16 -11.85
C MET A 282 -14.90 5.95 -11.93
N GLN A 283 -14.86 5.13 -10.88
CA GLN A 283 -14.07 3.90 -10.88
C GLN A 283 -14.46 2.98 -12.04
N THR A 284 -15.75 2.72 -12.24
CA THR A 284 -16.21 1.83 -13.32
C THR A 284 -15.93 2.37 -14.71
N THR A 285 -16.01 3.69 -14.91
CA THR A 285 -15.65 4.33 -16.18
C THR A 285 -14.16 4.25 -16.46
N CYS A 286 -13.32 4.54 -15.46
CA CYS A 286 -11.86 4.43 -15.59
C CYS A 286 -11.42 2.98 -15.82
N ALA A 287 -11.98 2.01 -15.08
CA ALA A 287 -11.63 0.60 -15.26
C ALA A 287 -11.95 0.09 -16.67
N GLN A 288 -13.12 0.44 -17.21
CA GLN A 288 -13.47 0.08 -18.58
C GLN A 288 -12.49 0.70 -19.57
N PHE A 289 -12.18 2.00 -19.43
CA PHE A 289 -11.22 2.70 -20.27
C PHE A 289 -9.83 2.04 -20.22
N LEU A 290 -9.31 1.74 -19.03
CA LEU A 290 -8.02 1.09 -18.86
C LEU A 290 -7.96 -0.30 -19.52
N ALA A 291 -9.02 -1.10 -19.36
CA ALA A 291 -9.14 -2.42 -19.98
C ALA A 291 -9.16 -2.32 -21.52
N ASP A 292 -9.96 -1.41 -22.07
CA ASP A 292 -10.10 -1.20 -23.51
C ASP A 292 -8.78 -0.72 -24.16
N HIS A 293 -7.92 -0.03 -23.40
CA HIS A 293 -6.62 0.46 -23.84
C HIS A 293 -5.44 -0.45 -23.48
N GLY A 294 -5.69 -1.63 -22.87
CA GLY A 294 -4.67 -2.66 -22.78
C GLY A 294 -4.12 -2.97 -21.41
N ALA A 295 -4.73 -2.47 -20.33
CA ALA A 295 -4.48 -3.01 -19.00
C ALA A 295 -4.93 -4.48 -18.93
N ASP A 296 -4.13 -5.33 -18.31
CA ASP A 296 -4.41 -6.76 -18.10
C ASP A 296 -4.84 -7.04 -16.66
N LEU A 297 -4.49 -6.16 -15.73
CA LEU A 297 -4.86 -6.21 -14.31
C LEU A 297 -4.98 -4.79 -13.76
N ILE A 298 -6.02 -4.54 -12.94
CA ILE A 298 -6.23 -3.24 -12.29
C ILE A 298 -6.32 -3.46 -10.78
N ILE A 299 -5.52 -2.71 -10.00
CA ILE A 299 -5.47 -2.79 -8.53
C ILE A 299 -5.76 -1.42 -7.95
N GLY A 300 -6.85 -1.29 -7.21
CA GLY A 300 -7.36 -0.03 -6.66
C GLY A 300 -7.04 0.20 -5.18
N GLY A 301 -6.95 1.48 -4.80
CA GLY A 301 -6.81 2.01 -3.43
C GLY A 301 -7.60 3.31 -3.26
N HIS A 302 -7.49 3.99 -2.12
CA HIS A 302 -8.13 5.25 -1.72
C HIS A 302 -9.43 5.14 -0.90
N PRO A 303 -10.42 4.28 -1.17
CA PRO A 303 -11.64 4.24 -0.35
C PRO A 303 -11.40 3.93 1.14
N HIS A 304 -10.21 3.48 1.52
CA HIS A 304 -9.82 3.04 2.87
C HIS A 304 -10.69 1.89 3.41
N LEU A 305 -11.50 1.32 2.55
CA LEU A 305 -12.29 0.12 2.78
C LEU A 305 -12.07 -0.84 1.63
N VAL A 306 -12.07 -2.12 1.92
CA VAL A 306 -12.08 -3.16 0.90
C VAL A 306 -13.31 -2.98 0.02
N GLN A 307 -13.12 -3.09 -1.29
CA GLN A 307 -14.19 -3.22 -2.27
C GLN A 307 -14.06 -4.58 -2.99
N PRO A 308 -15.10 -5.08 -3.67
CA PRO A 308 -15.07 -6.42 -4.27
C PRO A 308 -13.94 -6.62 -5.29
N LEU A 309 -13.58 -7.86 -5.53
CA LEU A 309 -12.86 -8.31 -6.72
C LEU A 309 -13.89 -8.67 -7.80
N THR A 310 -13.81 -8.04 -8.97
CA THR A 310 -14.62 -8.39 -10.14
C THR A 310 -13.78 -8.31 -11.41
N ALA A 311 -14.39 -8.49 -12.58
CA ALA A 311 -13.72 -8.27 -13.85
C ALA A 311 -14.55 -7.35 -14.74
N VAL A 312 -13.87 -6.66 -15.65
CA VAL A 312 -14.48 -5.95 -16.78
C VAL A 312 -14.11 -6.67 -18.07
N THR A 313 -14.98 -6.62 -19.07
CA THR A 313 -14.69 -7.16 -20.40
C THR A 313 -14.23 -6.02 -21.30
N ALA A 314 -13.00 -6.08 -21.79
CA ALA A 314 -12.45 -5.13 -22.73
C ALA A 314 -13.12 -5.23 -24.10
N GLU A 315 -13.01 -4.19 -24.93
CA GLU A 315 -13.57 -4.18 -26.31
C GLU A 315 -13.01 -5.30 -27.21
N ASP A 316 -11.78 -5.76 -26.94
CA ASP A 316 -11.14 -6.88 -27.65
C ASP A 316 -11.56 -8.27 -27.13
N GLY A 317 -12.42 -8.31 -26.10
CA GLY A 317 -12.97 -9.52 -25.50
C GLY A 317 -12.15 -10.09 -24.33
N ARG A 318 -11.02 -9.47 -23.94
CA ARG A 318 -10.26 -9.88 -22.74
C ARG A 318 -11.08 -9.69 -21.48
N THR A 319 -10.91 -10.59 -20.53
CA THR A 319 -11.42 -10.44 -19.17
C THR A 319 -10.33 -9.85 -18.29
N VAL A 320 -10.52 -8.62 -17.81
CA VAL A 320 -9.56 -7.86 -17.01
C VAL A 320 -10.02 -7.82 -15.55
N PRO A 321 -9.29 -8.47 -14.62
CA PRO A 321 -9.58 -8.40 -13.20
C PRO A 321 -9.42 -6.99 -12.65
N VAL A 322 -10.32 -6.63 -11.72
CA VAL A 322 -10.29 -5.35 -11.02
C VAL A 322 -10.45 -5.59 -9.52
N PHE A 323 -9.40 -5.36 -8.78
CA PHE A 323 -9.47 -5.14 -7.34
C PHE A 323 -9.90 -3.69 -7.12
N TRP A 324 -11.18 -3.44 -6.83
CA TRP A 324 -11.70 -2.06 -6.79
C TRP A 324 -11.07 -1.21 -5.68
N SER A 325 -10.79 -1.82 -4.53
CA SER A 325 -9.99 -1.22 -3.45
C SER A 325 -9.48 -2.31 -2.52
N LEU A 326 -8.21 -2.24 -2.18
CA LEU A 326 -7.61 -3.10 -1.17
C LEU A 326 -7.78 -2.53 0.26
N GLY A 327 -8.35 -1.32 0.41
CA GLY A 327 -8.51 -0.68 1.72
C GLY A 327 -7.18 -0.39 2.41
N ASN A 328 -7.22 -0.20 3.74
CA ASN A 328 -6.00 0.08 4.51
C ASN A 328 -5.20 -1.19 4.79
N PHE A 329 -3.88 -1.10 4.62
CA PHE A 329 -2.95 -2.07 5.18
C PHE A 329 -2.46 -1.63 6.56
N LEU A 330 -1.92 -0.42 6.67
CA LEU A 330 -1.48 0.21 7.93
C LEU A 330 -2.07 1.61 8.05
N SER A 331 -2.83 1.88 9.10
CA SER A 331 -3.39 3.21 9.35
C SER A 331 -3.74 3.41 10.83
N HIS A 332 -4.04 4.65 11.23
CA HIS A 332 -4.66 4.93 12.54
C HIS A 332 -6.05 5.52 12.40
N GLN A 333 -6.79 5.19 11.36
CA GLN A 333 -8.18 5.64 11.21
C GLN A 333 -9.05 5.14 12.38
N ASP A 334 -10.14 5.85 12.66
CA ASP A 334 -10.89 5.76 13.93
C ASP A 334 -12.14 4.88 13.88
N GLN A 335 -12.33 4.09 12.82
CA GLN A 335 -13.46 3.17 12.69
C GLN A 335 -12.97 1.72 12.56
N ALA A 336 -13.62 0.81 13.27
CA ALA A 336 -13.28 -0.61 13.23
C ALA A 336 -13.29 -1.22 11.82
N ARG A 337 -14.20 -0.76 10.96
CA ARG A 337 -14.30 -1.25 9.57
C ARG A 337 -13.07 -0.88 8.72
N ASN A 338 -12.32 0.18 9.09
CA ASN A 338 -11.09 0.56 8.41
C ASN A 338 -9.89 -0.31 8.81
N MET A 339 -10.08 -1.23 9.75
CA MET A 339 -9.06 -2.21 10.15
C MET A 339 -9.03 -3.43 9.23
N LEU A 340 -10.09 -3.63 8.44
CA LEU A 340 -10.12 -4.66 7.41
C LEU A 340 -9.48 -4.11 6.13
N GLY A 341 -8.44 -4.77 5.68
CA GLY A 341 -7.78 -4.57 4.38
C GLY A 341 -7.88 -5.79 3.50
N GLY A 342 -7.28 -5.70 2.31
CA GLY A 342 -7.18 -6.77 1.34
C GLY A 342 -5.78 -6.89 0.76
N MET A 343 -5.45 -8.08 0.32
CA MET A 343 -4.26 -8.41 -0.45
C MET A 343 -4.70 -9.01 -1.79
N ALA A 344 -4.21 -8.42 -2.88
CA ALA A 344 -4.30 -9.06 -4.18
C ALA A 344 -3.31 -10.22 -4.23
N ASP A 345 -3.74 -11.39 -4.71
CA ASP A 345 -2.95 -12.61 -4.88
C ASP A 345 -3.15 -13.10 -6.31
N VAL A 346 -2.11 -12.97 -7.14
CA VAL A 346 -2.20 -13.17 -8.59
C VAL A 346 -1.05 -14.05 -9.07
N THR A 347 -1.36 -14.99 -9.95
CA THR A 347 -0.35 -15.77 -10.70
C THR A 347 -0.50 -15.49 -12.19
N ILE A 348 0.61 -15.13 -12.82
CA ILE A 348 0.72 -14.85 -14.26
C ILE A 348 1.57 -15.96 -14.86
N GLU A 349 1.08 -16.57 -15.94
CA GLU A 349 1.80 -17.59 -16.70
C GLU A 349 2.00 -17.16 -18.13
N LYS A 350 3.16 -17.51 -18.70
CA LYS A 350 3.51 -17.31 -20.10
C LYS A 350 4.05 -18.61 -20.69
N ASP A 351 3.43 -19.06 -21.76
CA ASP A 351 3.83 -20.26 -22.52
C ASP A 351 3.76 -20.00 -24.05
N ALA A 352 3.77 -21.07 -24.84
CA ALA A 352 3.69 -20.98 -26.29
C ALA A 352 2.34 -20.45 -26.81
N ASP A 353 1.26 -20.54 -26.00
CA ASP A 353 -0.08 -20.08 -26.34
C ASP A 353 -0.32 -18.60 -25.96
N GLY A 354 0.60 -18.01 -25.17
CA GLY A 354 0.56 -16.61 -24.77
C GLY A 354 0.72 -16.39 -23.28
N ILE A 355 0.31 -15.18 -22.82
CA ILE A 355 0.34 -14.79 -21.42
C ILE A 355 -1.09 -14.70 -20.87
N ARG A 356 -1.27 -15.16 -19.61
CA ARG A 356 -2.58 -15.16 -18.94
C ARG A 356 -2.45 -15.12 -17.43
N ILE A 357 -3.50 -14.71 -16.76
CA ILE A 357 -3.68 -14.94 -15.32
C ILE A 357 -4.23 -16.35 -15.14
N THR A 358 -3.63 -17.13 -14.25
CA THR A 358 -4.09 -18.49 -13.88
C THR A 358 -4.64 -18.54 -12.46
N HIS A 359 -4.28 -17.57 -11.62
CA HIS A 359 -4.85 -17.41 -10.29
C HIS A 359 -5.06 -15.93 -10.00
N CYS A 360 -6.23 -15.58 -9.44
CA CYS A 360 -6.54 -14.22 -9.00
C CYS A 360 -7.51 -14.27 -7.83
N ALA A 361 -7.05 -13.87 -6.66
CA ALA A 361 -7.82 -13.90 -5.43
C ALA A 361 -7.61 -12.64 -4.58
N LEU A 362 -8.65 -12.25 -3.85
CA LEU A 362 -8.61 -11.22 -2.83
C LEU A 362 -8.57 -11.91 -1.46
N LYS A 363 -7.44 -11.77 -0.75
CA LYS A 363 -7.26 -12.28 0.61
C LYS A 363 -7.45 -11.16 1.62
N PRO A 364 -8.16 -11.37 2.74
CA PRO A 364 -8.34 -10.33 3.75
C PRO A 364 -7.06 -10.15 4.57
N THR A 365 -6.78 -8.89 4.91
CA THR A 365 -5.79 -8.49 5.91
C THR A 365 -6.46 -7.76 7.06
N VAL A 366 -5.79 -7.65 8.19
CA VAL A 366 -6.25 -6.86 9.32
C VAL A 366 -5.13 -5.97 9.84
N ASN A 367 -5.43 -4.69 9.99
CA ASN A 367 -4.54 -3.74 10.67
C ASN A 367 -4.75 -3.84 12.17
N VAL A 368 -4.00 -4.71 12.84
CA VAL A 368 -4.08 -4.90 14.29
C VAL A 368 -3.40 -3.74 15.01
N ILE A 369 -4.16 -3.01 15.83
CA ILE A 369 -3.67 -1.90 16.64
C ILE A 369 -3.80 -2.28 18.11
N LEU A 370 -2.68 -2.61 18.75
CA LEU A 370 -2.61 -2.99 20.14
C LEU A 370 -2.41 -1.76 21.02
N ARG A 371 -3.18 -1.67 22.11
CA ARG A 371 -3.01 -0.59 23.08
C ARG A 371 -1.91 -0.94 24.09
N GLN A 372 -0.88 -0.12 24.18
CA GLN A 372 0.23 -0.24 25.15
C GLN A 372 0.30 1.00 26.06
N GLY A 373 -0.55 1.04 27.10
CA GLY A 373 -0.68 2.20 27.94
C GLY A 373 -1.30 3.40 27.20
N GLU A 374 -0.53 4.48 27.03
CA GLU A 374 -0.92 5.67 26.26
C GLU A 374 -0.52 5.58 24.78
N TRP A 375 0.23 4.56 24.38
CA TRP A 375 0.76 4.34 23.05
C TRP A 375 0.06 3.20 22.33
N TYR A 376 0.39 3.02 21.06
CA TYR A 376 -0.11 1.94 20.23
C TYR A 376 1.05 1.15 19.62
N PHE A 377 0.80 -0.12 19.29
CA PHE A 377 1.70 -0.94 18.49
C PHE A 377 0.91 -1.51 17.33
N TYR A 378 1.47 -1.45 16.14
CA TYR A 378 0.80 -1.83 14.90
C TYR A 378 1.33 -3.17 14.42
N ARG A 379 0.42 -4.05 14.02
CA ARG A 379 0.72 -5.39 13.53
C ARG A 379 -0.22 -5.76 12.37
N PRO A 380 -0.08 -5.12 11.18
CA PRO A 380 -0.85 -5.54 10.03
C PRO A 380 -0.43 -6.96 9.61
N MET A 381 -1.42 -7.83 9.34
CA MET A 381 -1.21 -9.24 9.02
C MET A 381 -2.33 -9.79 8.14
N LEU A 382 -2.20 -11.02 7.65
CA LEU A 382 -3.32 -11.74 7.05
C LEU A 382 -4.39 -11.99 8.11
N LEU A 383 -5.67 -11.92 7.72
CA LEU A 383 -6.77 -12.19 8.64
C LEU A 383 -6.77 -13.65 9.11
N ASP A 384 -6.19 -14.59 8.33
CA ASP A 384 -6.00 -15.99 8.72
C ASP A 384 -5.07 -16.14 9.94
N ASP A 385 -4.14 -15.21 10.15
CA ASP A 385 -3.19 -15.19 11.27
C ASP A 385 -3.70 -14.42 12.50
N TYR A 386 -4.86 -13.75 12.37
CA TYR A 386 -5.45 -12.95 13.42
C TYR A 386 -6.16 -13.83 14.46
N THR A 387 -5.64 -13.83 15.69
CA THR A 387 -6.16 -14.69 16.77
C THR A 387 -7.10 -13.95 17.72
N ASP A 388 -7.91 -14.70 18.48
CA ASP A 388 -8.77 -14.15 19.53
C ASP A 388 -7.96 -13.44 20.63
N GLU A 389 -6.72 -13.88 20.89
CA GLU A 389 -5.85 -13.22 21.86
C GLU A 389 -5.40 -11.83 21.38
N LEU A 390 -5.10 -11.68 20.10
CA LEU A 390 -4.79 -10.38 19.48
C LEU A 390 -6.03 -9.49 19.43
N ALA A 391 -7.18 -10.06 19.06
CA ALA A 391 -8.45 -9.37 19.01
C ALA A 391 -8.86 -8.80 20.37
N ALA A 392 -8.63 -9.53 21.46
CA ALA A 392 -8.91 -9.08 22.82
C ALA A 392 -8.04 -7.89 23.28
N GLN A 393 -6.90 -7.64 22.60
CA GLN A 393 -5.98 -6.54 22.88
C GLN A 393 -6.13 -5.38 21.87
N HIS A 394 -6.94 -5.57 20.82
CA HIS A 394 -7.14 -4.56 19.79
C HIS A 394 -7.78 -3.30 20.36
N ARG A 395 -7.40 -2.11 19.84
CA ARG A 395 -7.96 -0.81 20.30
C ARG A 395 -9.48 -0.72 20.17
N PHE A 396 -10.05 -1.45 19.21
CA PHE A 396 -11.50 -1.54 19.00
C PHE A 396 -12.03 -2.89 19.46
N GLU A 397 -12.87 -2.92 20.47
CA GLU A 397 -13.48 -4.14 21.01
C GLU A 397 -14.32 -4.93 20.00
N ASN A 398 -14.81 -4.27 18.96
CA ASN A 398 -15.59 -4.88 17.89
C ASN A 398 -14.75 -5.36 16.68
N CYS A 399 -13.43 -5.28 16.74
CA CYS A 399 -12.52 -5.92 15.77
C CYS A 399 -12.22 -7.37 16.20
N THR A 400 -13.25 -8.19 16.43
CA THR A 400 -13.08 -9.62 16.69
C THR A 400 -12.78 -10.37 15.39
N VAL A 401 -12.16 -11.56 15.48
CA VAL A 401 -11.90 -12.42 14.32
C VAL A 401 -13.17 -12.65 13.50
N ASP A 402 -14.26 -13.09 14.17
CA ASP A 402 -15.56 -13.31 13.54
C ASP A 402 -16.16 -12.05 12.88
N ALA A 403 -15.98 -10.88 13.51
CA ALA A 403 -16.49 -9.62 12.97
C ALA A 403 -15.75 -9.22 11.69
N MET A 404 -14.43 -9.39 11.63
CA MET A 404 -13.62 -9.07 10.44
C MET A 404 -13.96 -10.02 9.29
N TRP A 405 -14.08 -11.32 9.53
CA TRP A 405 -14.53 -12.29 8.53
C TRP A 405 -15.96 -11.97 8.04
N SER A 406 -16.89 -11.70 8.95
CA SER A 406 -18.26 -11.33 8.59
C SER A 406 -18.34 -10.05 7.74
N LEU A 407 -17.50 -9.07 8.05
CA LEU A 407 -17.39 -7.83 7.27
C LEU A 407 -16.85 -8.13 5.87
N PHE A 408 -15.77 -8.91 5.76
CA PHE A 408 -15.19 -9.31 4.48
C PHE A 408 -16.19 -10.08 3.61
N ASP A 409 -16.87 -11.07 4.16
CA ASP A 409 -17.90 -11.84 3.47
C ASP A 409 -19.07 -10.97 2.99
N SER A 410 -19.47 -9.99 3.81
CA SER A 410 -20.55 -9.06 3.44
C SER A 410 -20.18 -8.17 2.25
N ILE A 411 -18.91 -7.75 2.13
CA ILE A 411 -18.38 -6.92 1.04
C ILE A 411 -18.21 -7.78 -0.21
N THR A 412 -17.53 -8.92 -0.10
CA THR A 412 -17.20 -9.79 -1.24
C THR A 412 -18.38 -10.64 -1.71
N LYS A 413 -19.42 -10.76 -0.87
CA LYS A 413 -20.57 -11.65 -1.11
C LYS A 413 -20.13 -13.10 -1.37
N GLY A 414 -19.04 -13.52 -0.70
CA GLY A 414 -18.42 -14.84 -0.84
C GLY A 414 -17.64 -15.03 -2.15
N LYS A 415 -17.45 -13.97 -2.95
CA LYS A 415 -16.65 -14.01 -4.18
C LYS A 415 -15.28 -13.41 -3.91
N THR A 416 -14.32 -14.27 -3.61
CA THR A 416 -12.95 -13.88 -3.26
C THR A 416 -11.93 -14.24 -4.32
N SER A 417 -12.35 -14.92 -5.39
CA SER A 417 -11.49 -15.28 -6.53
C SER A 417 -12.24 -15.19 -7.85
N LEU A 418 -11.50 -15.06 -8.93
CA LEU A 418 -12.00 -15.14 -10.30
C LEU A 418 -11.51 -16.46 -10.93
N ASP A 419 -12.36 -17.09 -11.73
CA ASP A 419 -12.05 -18.28 -12.49
C ASP A 419 -11.66 -17.87 -13.92
N PHE A 420 -10.50 -18.33 -14.39
CA PHE A 420 -9.94 -18.07 -15.71
C PHE A 420 -9.85 -19.35 -16.58
N THR A 421 -10.53 -20.46 -16.15
CA THR A 421 -10.58 -21.73 -16.91
C THR A 421 -11.59 -21.73 -18.03
#